data_0c78240e53428ab4389c1d67ab1f2499
#
_entry.id   0c78240e53428ab4389c1d67ab1f2499
#
_cell.length_a   1.000
_cell.length_b   1.000
_cell.length_c   1.000
_cell.angle_alpha   90.00
_cell.angle_beta   90.00
_cell.angle_gamma   90.00
#
_symmetry.space_group_name_H-M   'P 1'
#
loop_
_entity.id
_entity.type
_entity.pdbx_description
1 polymer ?
#
loop_
_entity_poly.entity_id
_entity_poly.type
_entity_poly.pdbx_seq_one_letter_code
_entity_poly.pdbx_strand_id
1 'polypeptide(L)'
;MIEGAEKRGDLKKGMSVVEYSGGSTGAGLAFVCSIKGYRLRLITADVFGKEKIGLMRALGADLEIIKSEDGKITKELIGKMIDRAEEISAEPDTFFTDQLNNNDVIEGFVPLGDEILHQLDGKVDAICDTIGTAGTLMGIAISFKDKGVDAKIVALEPASSPIISKGIKGAHNVEGVGLGFIPAIYNPKYIDDVIAIEESLARQTCKELASKEGIFCGTSSGMNVAGAIKLSEVLGPKSRVVAVACDTGLKYLSEGLFY
;
A
#
# COMPACT_ATOMS: atom_id res chain seq x y z
N MET A 1 6.12 0.79 -11.79
CA MET A 1 7.58 0.93 -11.56
C MET A 1 8.38 0.13 -12.59
N ILE A 2 8.32 -1.19 -12.64
CA ILE A 2 9.14 -2.00 -13.57
C ILE A 2 8.86 -1.63 -15.03
N GLU A 3 7.62 -1.61 -15.47
CA GLU A 3 7.27 -1.29 -16.85
C GLU A 3 7.58 0.17 -17.24
N GLY A 4 7.43 1.11 -16.31
CA GLY A 4 7.83 2.49 -16.52
C GLY A 4 9.34 2.62 -16.74
N ALA A 5 10.14 1.96 -15.90
CA ALA A 5 11.59 1.91 -16.04
C ALA A 5 12.05 1.25 -17.34
N GLU A 6 11.40 0.15 -17.75
CA GLU A 6 11.67 -0.52 -19.04
C GLU A 6 11.40 0.44 -20.22
N LYS A 7 10.25 1.14 -20.20
CA LYS A 7 9.88 2.10 -21.25
C LYS A 7 10.88 3.27 -21.38
N ARG A 8 11.40 3.75 -20.26
CA ARG A 8 12.42 4.83 -20.27
C ARG A 8 13.83 4.32 -20.57
N GLY A 9 14.05 3.01 -20.50
CA GLY A 9 15.38 2.42 -20.68
C GLY A 9 16.25 2.47 -19.43
N ASP A 10 15.68 2.80 -18.26
CA ASP A 10 16.36 2.80 -16.96
C ASP A 10 16.60 1.39 -16.45
N LEU A 11 15.70 0.45 -16.79
CA LEU A 11 15.81 -0.97 -16.48
C LEU A 11 15.90 -1.78 -17.77
N LYS A 12 16.97 -2.59 -17.89
CA LYS A 12 17.25 -3.43 -19.06
C LYS A 12 17.43 -4.88 -18.64
N LYS A 13 17.25 -5.79 -19.60
CA LYS A 13 17.47 -7.22 -19.38
C LYS A 13 18.87 -7.49 -18.85
N GLY A 14 18.95 -8.28 -17.79
CA GLY A 14 20.21 -8.61 -17.11
C GLY A 14 20.54 -7.72 -15.92
N MET A 15 19.88 -6.58 -15.76
CA MET A 15 20.01 -5.73 -14.58
C MET A 15 19.32 -6.36 -13.35
N SER A 16 19.74 -5.95 -12.17
CA SER A 16 19.08 -6.26 -10.90
C SER A 16 18.11 -5.14 -10.51
N VAL A 17 17.05 -5.50 -9.82
CA VAL A 17 16.12 -4.57 -9.18
C VAL A 17 16.37 -4.58 -7.67
N VAL A 18 16.38 -3.42 -7.04
CA VAL A 18 16.48 -3.29 -5.58
C VAL A 18 15.32 -2.45 -5.03
N GLU A 19 14.81 -2.84 -3.86
CA GLU A 19 13.82 -2.09 -3.10
C GLU A 19 13.92 -2.45 -1.61
N TYR A 20 13.43 -1.59 -0.75
CA TYR A 20 13.17 -1.90 0.66
C TYR A 20 11.67 -2.08 0.86
N SER A 21 11.26 -3.17 1.47
CA SER A 21 9.83 -3.41 1.74
C SER A 21 9.62 -4.53 2.74
N GLY A 22 8.66 -4.32 3.64
CA GLY A 22 8.15 -5.37 4.52
C GLY A 22 6.78 -5.93 4.11
N GLY A 23 6.21 -5.44 3.01
CA GLY A 23 4.81 -5.70 2.70
C GLY A 23 4.48 -5.94 1.22
N SER A 24 3.37 -5.35 0.80
CA SER A 24 2.74 -5.62 -0.50
C SER A 24 3.60 -5.22 -1.70
N THR A 25 4.36 -4.11 -1.60
CA THR A 25 5.28 -3.68 -2.67
C THR A 25 6.36 -4.74 -2.93
N GLY A 26 7.00 -5.25 -1.87
CA GLY A 26 8.02 -6.30 -2.01
C GLY A 26 7.46 -7.58 -2.64
N ALA A 27 6.26 -8.00 -2.21
CA ALA A 27 5.59 -9.16 -2.79
C ALA A 27 5.22 -8.94 -4.27
N GLY A 28 4.71 -7.75 -4.62
CA GLY A 28 4.39 -7.38 -6.01
C GLY A 28 5.62 -7.34 -6.90
N LEU A 29 6.72 -6.74 -6.41
CA LEU A 29 7.99 -6.73 -7.13
C LEU A 29 8.55 -8.14 -7.31
N ALA A 30 8.49 -8.99 -6.27
CA ALA A 30 8.94 -10.38 -6.37
C ALA A 30 8.16 -11.15 -7.45
N PHE A 31 6.85 -10.97 -7.49
CA PHE A 31 5.99 -11.56 -8.51
C PHE A 31 6.38 -11.07 -9.92
N VAL A 32 6.46 -9.77 -10.15
CA VAL A 32 6.74 -9.19 -11.47
C VAL A 32 8.15 -9.52 -11.94
N CYS A 33 9.16 -9.40 -11.06
CA CYS A 33 10.56 -9.71 -11.39
C CYS A 33 10.74 -11.19 -11.73
N SER A 34 10.06 -12.09 -11.02
CA SER A 34 10.08 -13.53 -11.32
C SER A 34 9.59 -13.81 -12.75
N ILE A 35 8.48 -13.20 -13.17
CA ILE A 35 7.91 -13.41 -14.51
C ILE A 35 8.78 -12.77 -15.60
N LYS A 36 9.30 -11.57 -15.35
CA LYS A 36 10.10 -10.81 -16.33
C LYS A 36 11.57 -11.24 -16.37
N GLY A 37 12.01 -12.09 -15.42
CA GLY A 37 13.39 -12.61 -15.35
C GLY A 37 14.40 -11.61 -14.81
N TYR A 38 13.98 -10.67 -13.96
CA TYR A 38 14.87 -9.78 -13.23
C TYR A 38 15.29 -10.40 -11.90
N ARG A 39 16.57 -10.26 -11.53
CA ARG A 39 16.99 -10.52 -10.17
C ARG A 39 16.44 -9.42 -9.25
N LEU A 40 15.75 -9.81 -8.19
CA LEU A 40 15.25 -8.87 -7.18
C LEU A 40 15.99 -9.02 -5.87
N ARG A 41 16.56 -7.92 -5.39
CA ARG A 41 17.17 -7.79 -4.06
C ARG A 41 16.24 -6.94 -3.19
N LEU A 42 15.70 -7.52 -2.13
CA LEU A 42 14.80 -6.82 -1.22
C LEU A 42 15.43 -6.69 0.16
N ILE A 43 15.47 -5.47 0.65
CA ILE A 43 15.83 -5.16 2.02
C ILE A 43 14.55 -5.17 2.84
N THR A 44 14.48 -6.07 3.82
CA THR A 44 13.34 -6.23 4.72
C THR A 44 13.82 -6.31 6.17
N ALA A 45 12.92 -6.48 7.13
CA ALA A 45 13.28 -6.60 8.53
C ALA A 45 12.56 -7.78 9.20
N ASP A 46 13.13 -8.25 10.30
CA ASP A 46 12.63 -9.42 11.05
C ASP A 46 11.32 -9.17 11.80
N VAL A 47 10.86 -7.93 11.84
CA VAL A 47 9.57 -7.56 12.46
C VAL A 47 8.38 -7.82 11.53
N PHE A 48 8.60 -7.97 10.22
CA PHE A 48 7.51 -8.22 9.28
C PHE A 48 7.08 -9.68 9.27
N GLY A 49 5.81 -9.90 8.99
CA GLY A 49 5.17 -11.21 9.06
C GLY A 49 5.93 -12.30 8.28
N LYS A 50 6.04 -13.48 8.90
CA LYS A 50 6.78 -14.63 8.32
C LYS A 50 6.19 -15.06 6.97
N GLU A 51 4.88 -14.96 6.83
CA GLU A 51 4.16 -15.29 5.59
C GLU A 51 4.56 -14.35 4.45
N LYS A 52 4.74 -13.06 4.73
CA LYS A 52 5.18 -12.06 3.74
C LYS A 52 6.61 -12.33 3.30
N ILE A 53 7.51 -12.55 4.25
CA ILE A 53 8.92 -12.91 3.98
C ILE A 53 8.98 -14.24 3.20
N GLY A 54 8.19 -15.24 3.61
CA GLY A 54 8.08 -16.53 2.94
C GLY A 54 7.60 -16.41 1.50
N LEU A 55 6.59 -15.58 1.24
CA LEU A 55 6.07 -15.32 -0.09
C LEU A 55 7.12 -14.68 -1.01
N MET A 56 7.80 -13.64 -0.54
CA MET A 56 8.86 -13.00 -1.32
C MET A 56 9.99 -13.96 -1.69
N ARG A 57 10.41 -14.82 -0.74
CA ARG A 57 11.40 -15.87 -1.02
C ARG A 57 10.91 -16.91 -2.02
N ALA A 58 9.67 -17.38 -1.85
CA ALA A 58 9.08 -18.37 -2.76
C ALA A 58 8.98 -17.86 -4.20
N LEU A 59 8.82 -16.55 -4.37
CA LEU A 59 8.83 -15.87 -5.67
C LEU A 59 10.25 -15.55 -6.19
N GLY A 60 11.30 -15.98 -5.48
CA GLY A 60 12.68 -15.89 -5.94
C GLY A 60 13.42 -14.60 -5.57
N ALA A 61 12.87 -13.78 -4.67
CA ALA A 61 13.57 -12.59 -4.19
C ALA A 61 14.76 -12.96 -3.29
N ASP A 62 15.87 -12.27 -3.49
CA ASP A 62 17.07 -12.30 -2.65
C ASP A 62 16.84 -11.32 -1.48
N LEU A 63 16.67 -11.84 -0.26
CA LEU A 63 16.28 -11.05 0.90
C LEU A 63 17.44 -10.77 1.84
N GLU A 64 17.71 -9.50 2.07
CA GLU A 64 18.55 -9.03 3.16
C GLU A 64 17.67 -8.59 4.33
N ILE A 65 17.82 -9.23 5.51
CA ILE A 65 16.98 -9.00 6.67
C ILE A 65 17.71 -8.13 7.68
N ILE A 66 17.25 -6.91 7.86
CA ILE A 66 17.76 -6.00 8.89
C ILE A 66 17.15 -6.39 10.25
N LYS A 67 18.00 -6.46 11.27
CA LYS A 67 17.58 -6.74 12.64
C LYS A 67 16.91 -5.51 13.26
N SER A 68 15.71 -5.72 13.79
CA SER A 68 15.00 -4.71 14.57
C SER A 68 15.52 -4.64 16.00
N GLU A 69 15.35 -3.50 16.62
CA GLU A 69 15.52 -3.32 18.06
C GLU A 69 14.16 -3.59 18.73
N ASP A 70 14.13 -4.53 19.67
CA ASP A 70 12.93 -4.91 20.43
C ASP A 70 11.72 -5.39 19.59
N GLY A 71 11.94 -5.88 18.36
CA GLY A 71 10.87 -6.38 17.50
C GLY A 71 9.85 -5.32 17.10
N LYS A 72 10.27 -4.05 16.96
CA LYS A 72 9.38 -2.93 16.61
C LYS A 72 9.78 -2.28 15.29
N ILE A 73 8.78 -1.77 14.58
CA ILE A 73 8.99 -0.91 13.42
C ILE A 73 9.27 0.50 13.95
N THR A 74 10.49 0.97 13.74
CA THR A 74 10.93 2.32 14.13
C THR A 74 11.39 3.13 12.93
N LYS A 75 11.48 4.44 13.08
CA LYS A 75 12.03 5.31 12.04
C LYS A 75 13.47 4.94 11.71
N GLU A 76 14.25 4.58 12.71
CA GLU A 76 15.65 4.17 12.60
C GLU A 76 15.78 2.87 11.81
N LEU A 77 14.89 1.90 12.04
CA LEU A 77 14.85 0.65 11.28
C LEU A 77 14.53 0.92 9.80
N ILE A 78 13.51 1.72 9.53
CA ILE A 78 13.16 2.09 8.15
C ILE A 78 14.29 2.88 7.50
N GLY A 79 14.94 3.80 8.21
CA GLY A 79 16.12 4.51 7.72
C GLY A 79 17.24 3.55 7.33
N LYS A 80 17.60 2.59 8.18
CA LYS A 80 18.61 1.56 7.87
C LYS A 80 18.24 0.74 6.61
N MET A 81 16.95 0.45 6.41
CA MET A 81 16.50 -0.27 5.21
C MET A 81 16.64 0.59 3.95
N ILE A 82 16.30 1.87 4.03
CA ILE A 82 16.46 2.83 2.92
C ILE A 82 17.94 2.99 2.57
N ASP A 83 18.78 3.34 3.56
CA ASP A 83 20.21 3.53 3.37
C ASP A 83 20.85 2.31 2.70
N ARG A 84 20.44 1.11 3.13
CA ARG A 84 20.97 -0.13 2.56
C ARG A 84 20.49 -0.35 1.12
N ALA A 85 19.26 -0.02 0.78
CA ALA A 85 18.77 -0.09 -0.59
C ALA A 85 19.51 0.91 -1.50
N GLU A 86 19.77 2.12 -1.00
CA GLU A 86 20.55 3.14 -1.70
C GLU A 86 22.00 2.70 -1.94
N GLU A 87 22.66 2.11 -0.94
CA GLU A 87 24.02 1.54 -1.12
C GLU A 87 24.04 0.50 -2.25
N ILE A 88 23.07 -0.42 -2.26
CA ILE A 88 22.98 -1.46 -3.30
C ILE A 88 22.66 -0.84 -4.66
N SER A 89 21.87 0.21 -4.70
CA SER A 89 21.50 0.89 -5.95
C SER A 89 22.70 1.54 -6.67
N ALA A 90 23.78 1.82 -5.94
CA ALA A 90 25.02 2.35 -6.50
C ALA A 90 25.86 1.26 -7.21
N GLU A 91 25.53 -0.02 -7.07
CA GLU A 91 26.21 -1.11 -7.79
C GLU A 91 25.87 -1.03 -9.30
N PRO A 92 26.82 -1.41 -10.19
CA PRO A 92 26.55 -1.45 -11.62
C PRO A 92 25.34 -2.32 -11.96
N ASP A 93 24.60 -1.94 -13.01
CA ASP A 93 23.43 -2.66 -13.51
C ASP A 93 22.35 -2.93 -12.46
N THR A 94 22.14 -1.98 -11.56
CA THR A 94 21.12 -2.04 -10.51
C THR A 94 20.14 -0.89 -10.67
N PHE A 95 18.83 -1.20 -10.62
CA PHE A 95 17.74 -0.24 -10.67
C PHE A 95 17.01 -0.21 -9.31
N PHE A 96 16.97 0.95 -8.68
CA PHE A 96 16.19 1.19 -7.47
C PHE A 96 14.77 1.64 -7.83
N THR A 97 13.78 0.91 -7.35
CA THR A 97 12.37 1.23 -7.67
C THR A 97 11.83 2.42 -6.89
N ASP A 98 12.40 2.72 -5.72
CA ASP A 98 12.09 3.91 -4.88
C ASP A 98 10.59 4.20 -4.74
N GLN A 99 9.87 3.27 -4.14
CA GLN A 99 8.40 3.27 -4.08
C GLN A 99 7.77 4.53 -3.47
N LEU A 100 8.52 5.32 -2.69
CA LEU A 100 7.99 6.51 -2.03
C LEU A 100 8.12 7.79 -2.87
N ASN A 101 9.00 7.78 -3.88
CA ASN A 101 9.27 8.94 -4.73
C ASN A 101 8.97 8.69 -6.21
N ASN A 102 8.69 7.44 -6.60
CA ASN A 102 8.52 7.04 -7.99
C ASN A 102 7.08 7.24 -8.48
N ASN A 103 6.88 8.19 -9.39
CA ASN A 103 5.56 8.47 -9.96
C ASN A 103 4.96 7.30 -10.77
N ASP A 104 5.77 6.34 -11.24
CA ASP A 104 5.26 5.12 -11.88
C ASP A 104 4.30 4.34 -10.96
N VAL A 105 4.40 4.54 -9.65
CA VAL A 105 3.44 3.97 -8.68
C VAL A 105 2.04 4.52 -8.94
N ILE A 106 1.92 5.83 -9.13
CA ILE A 106 0.64 6.49 -9.43
C ILE A 106 0.12 6.02 -10.79
N GLU A 107 0.97 6.09 -11.83
CA GLU A 107 0.61 5.69 -13.19
C GLU A 107 0.13 4.23 -13.26
N GLY A 108 0.74 3.35 -12.46
CA GLY A 108 0.35 1.94 -12.37
C GLY A 108 -1.04 1.72 -11.78
N PHE A 109 -1.58 2.67 -11.01
CA PHE A 109 -2.91 2.60 -10.41
C PHE A 109 -3.99 3.39 -11.15
N VAL A 110 -3.65 4.20 -12.15
CA VAL A 110 -4.66 4.85 -13.02
C VAL A 110 -5.61 3.82 -13.65
N PRO A 111 -5.13 2.69 -14.22
CA PRO A 111 -6.02 1.66 -14.76
C PRO A 111 -6.99 1.05 -13.75
N LEU A 112 -6.64 1.01 -12.45
CA LEU A 112 -7.56 0.56 -11.41
C LEU A 112 -8.75 1.51 -11.28
N GLY A 113 -8.52 2.82 -11.34
CA GLY A 113 -9.60 3.80 -11.39
C GLY A 113 -10.51 3.62 -12.60
N ASP A 114 -9.91 3.34 -13.77
CA ASP A 114 -10.66 3.06 -15.01
C ASP A 114 -11.53 1.79 -14.87
N GLU A 115 -10.99 0.75 -14.28
CA GLU A 115 -11.70 -0.50 -14.03
C GLU A 115 -12.88 -0.30 -13.08
N ILE A 116 -12.69 0.44 -11.98
CA ILE A 116 -13.76 0.78 -11.03
C ILE A 116 -14.90 1.50 -11.75
N LEU A 117 -14.58 2.53 -12.54
CA LEU A 117 -15.59 3.27 -13.30
C LEU A 117 -16.31 2.40 -14.32
N HIS A 118 -15.59 1.52 -15.00
CA HIS A 118 -16.19 0.59 -15.95
C HIS A 118 -17.17 -0.38 -15.27
N GLN A 119 -16.79 -0.97 -14.12
CA GLN A 119 -17.62 -1.92 -13.39
C GLN A 119 -18.86 -1.27 -12.75
N LEU A 120 -18.81 0.02 -12.46
CA LEU A 120 -19.89 0.77 -11.80
C LEU A 120 -20.66 1.71 -12.74
N ASP A 121 -20.48 1.58 -14.07
CA ASP A 121 -21.10 2.46 -15.07
C ASP A 121 -20.85 3.94 -14.79
N GLY A 122 -19.66 4.29 -14.31
CA GLY A 122 -19.26 5.66 -13.93
C GLY A 122 -19.95 6.22 -12.70
N LYS A 123 -20.74 5.41 -11.97
CA LYS A 123 -21.54 5.87 -10.83
C LYS A 123 -20.87 5.56 -9.51
N VAL A 124 -19.98 6.42 -9.09
CA VAL A 124 -19.27 6.37 -7.81
C VAL A 124 -19.53 7.67 -7.07
N ASP A 125 -19.99 7.59 -5.82
CA ASP A 125 -20.24 8.77 -4.97
C ASP A 125 -19.02 9.09 -4.09
N ALA A 126 -18.27 8.06 -3.68
CA ALA A 126 -17.03 8.24 -2.94
C ALA A 126 -16.08 7.02 -3.09
N ILE A 127 -14.81 7.28 -2.90
CA ILE A 127 -13.80 6.24 -2.68
C ILE A 127 -12.96 6.61 -1.46
N CYS A 128 -12.57 5.63 -0.67
CA CYS A 128 -11.60 5.82 0.38
C CYS A 128 -10.52 4.74 0.37
N ASP A 129 -9.30 5.15 0.71
CA ASP A 129 -8.17 4.24 0.84
C ASP A 129 -7.18 4.75 1.90
N THR A 130 -6.53 3.82 2.56
CA THR A 130 -5.47 4.10 3.53
C THR A 130 -4.19 4.54 2.84
N ILE A 131 -3.49 5.49 3.45
CA ILE A 131 -2.26 6.03 2.88
C ILE A 131 -1.04 5.24 3.38
N GLY A 132 -0.47 4.43 2.47
CA GLY A 132 0.88 3.89 2.56
C GLY A 132 1.84 4.73 1.71
N THR A 133 2.13 4.31 0.49
CA THR A 133 2.85 5.16 -0.49
C THR A 133 1.99 6.27 -1.08
N ALA A 134 0.68 6.23 -0.94
CA ALA A 134 -0.35 7.04 -1.58
C ALA A 134 -0.65 6.68 -3.04
N GLY A 135 0.14 5.83 -3.68
CA GLY A 135 0.02 5.55 -5.12
C GLY A 135 -1.37 5.08 -5.55
N THR A 136 -2.01 4.20 -4.79
CA THR A 136 -3.33 3.65 -5.10
C THR A 136 -4.38 4.76 -5.18
N LEU A 137 -4.53 5.52 -4.10
CA LEU A 137 -5.56 6.56 -4.05
C LEU A 137 -5.29 7.68 -5.05
N MET A 138 -4.01 8.07 -5.25
CA MET A 138 -3.64 9.09 -6.24
C MET A 138 -3.92 8.63 -7.67
N GLY A 139 -3.60 7.39 -8.03
CA GLY A 139 -3.88 6.87 -9.37
C GLY A 139 -5.38 6.81 -9.68
N ILE A 140 -6.18 6.34 -8.71
CA ILE A 140 -7.64 6.32 -8.83
C ILE A 140 -8.20 7.75 -8.96
N ALA A 141 -7.73 8.67 -8.12
CA ALA A 141 -8.16 10.06 -8.13
C ALA A 141 -7.87 10.76 -9.48
N ILE A 142 -6.71 10.49 -10.08
CA ILE A 142 -6.35 10.99 -11.41
C ILE A 142 -7.30 10.42 -12.47
N SER A 143 -7.54 9.10 -12.47
CA SER A 143 -8.49 8.49 -13.42
C SER A 143 -9.88 9.11 -13.31
N PHE A 144 -10.38 9.31 -12.08
CA PHE A 144 -11.71 9.91 -11.87
C PHE A 144 -11.76 11.35 -12.37
N LYS A 145 -10.75 12.15 -12.07
CA LYS A 145 -10.65 13.53 -12.52
C LYS A 145 -10.57 13.64 -14.04
N ASP A 146 -9.73 12.83 -14.68
CA ASP A 146 -9.56 12.86 -16.13
C ASP A 146 -10.85 12.46 -16.87
N LYS A 147 -11.71 11.67 -16.24
CA LYS A 147 -13.02 11.27 -16.78
C LYS A 147 -14.18 12.15 -16.31
N GLY A 148 -13.90 13.22 -15.56
CA GLY A 148 -14.91 14.16 -15.08
C GLY A 148 -15.90 13.55 -14.07
N VAL A 149 -15.48 12.55 -13.31
CA VAL A 149 -16.31 11.90 -12.27
C VAL A 149 -16.23 12.72 -10.99
N ASP A 150 -17.38 13.15 -10.50
CA ASP A 150 -17.56 13.93 -9.26
C ASP A 150 -17.77 12.99 -8.07
N ALA A 151 -16.75 12.17 -7.77
CA ALA A 151 -16.72 11.30 -6.63
C ALA A 151 -15.84 11.88 -5.52
N LYS A 152 -16.29 11.77 -4.26
CA LYS A 152 -15.51 12.20 -3.10
C LYS A 152 -14.30 11.28 -2.90
N ILE A 153 -13.10 11.86 -2.87
CA ILE A 153 -11.84 11.14 -2.67
C ILE A 153 -11.37 11.33 -1.23
N VAL A 154 -11.34 10.25 -0.45
CA VAL A 154 -11.07 10.32 0.99
C VAL A 154 -9.84 9.50 1.37
N ALA A 155 -8.87 10.17 1.97
CA ALA A 155 -7.72 9.49 2.55
C ALA A 155 -8.05 8.96 3.94
N LEU A 156 -7.57 7.77 4.27
CA LEU A 156 -7.71 7.17 5.58
C LEU A 156 -6.36 7.07 6.26
N GLU A 157 -6.34 7.30 7.58
CA GLU A 157 -5.15 7.17 8.41
C GLU A 157 -5.49 6.54 9.77
N PRO A 158 -4.51 5.90 10.46
CA PRO A 158 -4.74 5.38 11.81
C PRO A 158 -5.01 6.50 12.80
N ALA A 159 -6.06 6.37 13.63
CA ALA A 159 -6.44 7.38 14.60
C ALA A 159 -5.35 7.64 15.66
N SER A 160 -4.51 6.66 15.93
CA SER A 160 -3.35 6.82 16.82
C SER A 160 -2.16 7.54 16.18
N SER A 161 -2.16 7.69 14.83
CA SER A 161 -1.10 8.36 14.06
C SER A 161 -1.68 9.25 12.95
N PRO A 162 -2.49 10.28 13.31
CA PRO A 162 -3.18 11.14 12.35
C PRO A 162 -2.22 12.21 11.77
N ILE A 163 -1.27 11.75 10.97
CA ILE A 163 -0.20 12.62 10.46
C ILE A 163 -0.68 13.55 9.35
N ILE A 164 -1.61 13.07 8.51
CA ILE A 164 -2.12 13.84 7.36
C ILE A 164 -3.05 14.95 7.88
N SER A 165 -4.00 14.60 8.75
CA SER A 165 -4.99 15.55 9.22
C SER A 165 -4.51 16.44 10.36
N LYS A 166 -3.59 15.96 11.23
CA LYS A 166 -3.19 16.66 12.46
C LYS A 166 -1.70 16.85 12.63
N GLY A 167 -0.85 16.28 11.78
CA GLY A 167 0.61 16.32 11.94
C GLY A 167 1.13 15.51 13.15
N ILE A 168 0.30 14.64 13.74
CA ILE A 168 0.63 13.86 14.93
C ILE A 168 1.10 12.47 14.52
N LYS A 169 2.27 12.07 15.04
CA LYS A 169 2.84 10.73 14.87
C LYS A 169 2.51 9.88 16.09
N GLY A 170 2.16 8.63 15.86
CA GLY A 170 1.90 7.67 16.92
C GLY A 170 2.19 6.23 16.48
N ALA A 171 2.11 5.30 17.42
CA ALA A 171 2.29 3.87 17.15
C ALA A 171 0.97 3.21 16.78
N HIS A 172 1.02 2.30 15.81
CA HIS A 172 -0.09 1.44 15.40
C HIS A 172 0.46 0.15 14.79
N ASN A 173 -0.40 -0.86 14.65
CA ASN A 173 -0.06 -2.15 14.04
C ASN A 173 -0.86 -2.41 12.74
N VAL A 174 -1.30 -1.37 12.05
CA VAL A 174 -1.87 -1.48 10.72
C VAL A 174 -0.72 -1.44 9.72
N GLU A 175 -0.37 -2.59 9.17
CA GLU A 175 0.78 -2.70 8.31
C GLU A 175 0.58 -2.05 6.94
N GLY A 176 1.66 -1.50 6.39
CA GLY A 176 1.72 -0.92 5.07
C GLY A 176 1.14 0.49 4.95
N VAL A 177 0.65 1.07 6.04
CA VAL A 177 0.05 2.41 6.08
C VAL A 177 0.63 3.23 7.24
N GLY A 178 0.36 4.54 7.26
CA GLY A 178 0.73 5.39 8.40
C GLY A 178 2.22 5.41 8.69
N LEU A 179 3.08 5.61 7.68
CA LEU A 179 4.55 5.51 7.75
C LEU A 179 5.22 6.50 8.73
N GLY A 180 4.44 7.35 9.42
CA GLY A 180 4.96 8.38 10.31
C GLY A 180 5.49 9.63 9.58
N PHE A 181 5.28 9.71 8.27
CA PHE A 181 5.52 10.87 7.41
C PHE A 181 4.54 10.85 6.23
N ILE A 182 4.37 11.99 5.56
CA ILE A 182 3.55 12.10 4.34
C ILE A 182 4.43 11.73 3.15
N PRO A 183 4.07 10.72 2.33
CA PRO A 183 4.85 10.33 1.16
C PRO A 183 4.96 11.46 0.14
N ALA A 184 6.09 11.54 -0.57
CA ALA A 184 6.33 12.61 -1.55
C ALA A 184 5.32 12.63 -2.71
N ILE A 185 4.80 11.46 -3.07
CA ILE A 185 3.81 11.33 -4.15
C ILE A 185 2.37 11.64 -3.70
N TYR A 186 2.11 11.86 -2.39
CA TYR A 186 0.81 12.30 -1.91
C TYR A 186 0.53 13.75 -2.32
N ASN A 187 -0.57 13.97 -3.01
CA ASN A 187 -0.98 15.31 -3.43
C ASN A 187 -2.35 15.68 -2.84
N PRO A 188 -2.39 16.58 -1.85
CA PRO A 188 -3.63 16.96 -1.17
C PRO A 188 -4.68 17.62 -2.10
N LYS A 189 -4.29 18.09 -3.29
CA LYS A 189 -5.23 18.67 -4.26
C LYS A 189 -6.22 17.68 -4.86
N TYR A 190 -5.96 16.38 -4.71
CA TYR A 190 -6.86 15.32 -5.15
C TYR A 190 -7.70 14.74 -4.01
N ILE A 191 -7.56 15.24 -2.79
CA ILE A 191 -8.20 14.69 -1.58
C ILE A 191 -9.22 15.69 -1.07
N ASP A 192 -10.47 15.23 -0.91
CA ASP A 192 -11.57 16.04 -0.40
C ASP A 192 -11.66 15.99 1.12
N ASP A 193 -11.24 14.86 1.74
CA ASP A 193 -11.31 14.69 3.20
C ASP A 193 -10.29 13.67 3.69
N VAL A 194 -9.97 13.72 4.99
CA VAL A 194 -9.09 12.76 5.66
C VAL A 194 -9.79 12.23 6.92
N ILE A 195 -10.00 10.93 6.98
CA ILE A 195 -10.70 10.28 8.10
C ILE A 195 -9.74 9.40 8.89
N ALA A 196 -9.65 9.65 10.19
CA ALA A 196 -8.92 8.79 11.11
C ALA A 196 -9.79 7.59 11.55
N ILE A 197 -9.23 6.38 11.45
CA ILE A 197 -9.90 5.13 11.78
C ILE A 197 -9.16 4.42 12.92
N GLU A 198 -9.90 3.99 13.95
CA GLU A 198 -9.36 3.22 15.05
C GLU A 198 -8.88 1.83 14.57
N GLU A 199 -7.68 1.43 15.02
CA GLU A 199 -7.12 0.10 14.68
C GLU A 199 -8.04 -1.05 15.13
N SER A 200 -8.66 -0.92 16.31
CA SER A 200 -9.61 -1.91 16.83
C SER A 200 -10.81 -2.10 15.90
N LEU A 201 -11.33 -1.01 15.33
CA LEU A 201 -12.42 -1.07 14.35
C LEU A 201 -11.96 -1.74 13.04
N ALA A 202 -10.76 -1.41 12.56
CA ALA A 202 -10.20 -2.04 11.36
C ALA A 202 -10.05 -3.57 11.54
N ARG A 203 -9.52 -4.01 12.69
CA ARG A 203 -9.39 -5.44 13.03
C ARG A 203 -10.72 -6.15 13.16
N GLN A 204 -11.71 -5.51 13.81
CA GLN A 204 -13.06 -6.04 13.91
C GLN A 204 -13.69 -6.19 12.52
N THR A 205 -13.56 -5.16 11.67
CA THR A 205 -14.09 -5.19 10.30
C THR A 205 -13.48 -6.33 9.48
N CYS A 206 -12.17 -6.63 9.62
CA CYS A 206 -11.57 -7.81 8.98
C CYS A 206 -12.25 -9.12 9.39
N LYS A 207 -12.51 -9.30 10.69
CA LYS A 207 -13.19 -10.52 11.22
C LYS A 207 -14.62 -10.63 10.69
N GLU A 208 -15.32 -9.51 10.62
CA GLU A 208 -16.70 -9.47 10.11
C GLU A 208 -16.74 -9.73 8.60
N LEU A 209 -15.85 -9.14 7.82
CA LEU A 209 -15.73 -9.41 6.39
C LEU A 209 -15.47 -10.89 6.12
N ALA A 210 -14.55 -11.50 6.88
CA ALA A 210 -14.24 -12.92 6.73
C ALA A 210 -15.43 -13.82 7.11
N SER A 211 -16.08 -13.55 8.26
CA SER A 211 -17.11 -14.44 8.82
C SER A 211 -18.50 -14.23 8.23
N LYS A 212 -18.83 -13.01 7.77
CA LYS A 212 -20.16 -12.66 7.27
C LYS A 212 -20.24 -12.56 5.74
N GLU A 213 -19.16 -12.09 5.11
CA GLU A 213 -19.12 -11.81 3.67
C GLU A 213 -18.20 -12.76 2.88
N GLY A 214 -17.40 -13.60 3.56
CA GLY A 214 -16.42 -14.47 2.92
C GLY A 214 -15.23 -13.72 2.30
N ILE A 215 -15.04 -12.45 2.66
CA ILE A 215 -13.93 -11.61 2.18
C ILE A 215 -12.78 -11.71 3.18
N PHE A 216 -11.77 -12.52 2.84
CA PHE A 216 -10.62 -12.77 3.70
C PHE A 216 -9.46 -11.84 3.35
N CYS A 217 -9.33 -10.73 4.10
CA CYS A 217 -8.42 -9.62 3.80
C CYS A 217 -7.61 -9.15 5.02
N GLY A 218 -6.58 -8.34 4.79
CA GLY A 218 -5.71 -7.80 5.84
C GLY A 218 -6.26 -6.54 6.52
N THR A 219 -5.51 -6.05 7.54
CA THR A 219 -5.96 -4.96 8.43
C THR A 219 -6.20 -3.64 7.69
N SER A 220 -5.37 -3.30 6.68
CA SER A 220 -5.59 -2.10 5.85
C SER A 220 -6.90 -2.16 5.07
N SER A 221 -7.26 -3.34 4.55
CA SER A 221 -8.56 -3.56 3.90
C SER A 221 -9.72 -3.37 4.86
N GLY A 222 -9.60 -3.90 6.10
CA GLY A 222 -10.59 -3.65 7.16
C GLY A 222 -10.72 -2.18 7.50
N MET A 223 -9.61 -1.43 7.50
CA MET A 223 -9.62 0.01 7.70
C MET A 223 -10.34 0.73 6.56
N ASN A 224 -10.09 0.33 5.31
CA ASN A 224 -10.74 0.88 4.14
C ASN A 224 -12.26 0.67 4.17
N VAL A 225 -12.70 -0.55 4.51
CA VAL A 225 -14.13 -0.85 4.61
C VAL A 225 -14.78 -0.12 5.80
N ALA A 226 -14.11 -0.02 6.94
CA ALA A 226 -14.60 0.78 8.08
C ALA A 226 -14.77 2.27 7.71
N GLY A 227 -13.83 2.81 6.93
CA GLY A 227 -13.95 4.16 6.36
C GLY A 227 -15.12 4.30 5.40
N ALA A 228 -15.30 3.32 4.51
CA ALA A 228 -16.42 3.31 3.55
C ALA A 228 -17.79 3.22 4.23
N ILE A 229 -17.91 2.45 5.31
CA ILE A 229 -19.12 2.38 6.10
C ILE A 229 -19.46 3.77 6.68
N LYS A 230 -18.48 4.44 7.32
CA LYS A 230 -18.67 5.80 7.83
C LYS A 230 -19.08 6.79 6.75
N LEU A 231 -18.48 6.69 5.56
CA LEU A 231 -18.87 7.54 4.42
C LEU A 231 -20.28 7.25 3.94
N SER A 232 -20.69 5.99 3.87
CA SER A 232 -22.03 5.61 3.44
C SER A 232 -23.13 6.08 4.41
N GLU A 233 -22.82 6.12 5.71
CA GLU A 233 -23.73 6.67 6.72
C GLU A 233 -23.98 8.17 6.49
N VAL A 234 -22.96 8.92 6.07
CA VAL A 234 -23.07 10.36 5.79
C VAL A 234 -23.73 10.62 4.43
N LEU A 235 -23.36 9.84 3.41
CA LEU A 235 -23.86 10.03 2.04
C LEU A 235 -25.26 9.45 1.81
N GLY A 236 -25.70 8.53 2.68
CA GLY A 236 -27.01 7.92 2.67
C GLY A 236 -27.06 6.55 1.95
N PRO A 237 -28.19 5.83 2.10
CA PRO A 237 -28.28 4.40 1.80
C PRO A 237 -28.23 4.03 0.31
N LYS A 238 -28.26 5.01 -0.59
CA LYS A 238 -28.15 4.79 -2.04
C LYS A 238 -26.76 5.11 -2.58
N SER A 239 -25.85 5.57 -1.72
CA SER A 239 -24.50 5.93 -2.13
C SER A 239 -23.69 4.69 -2.52
N ARG A 240 -22.85 4.86 -3.55
CA ARG A 240 -21.87 3.88 -4.00
C ARG A 240 -20.50 4.31 -3.51
N VAL A 241 -20.06 3.69 -2.42
CA VAL A 241 -18.77 3.96 -1.80
C VAL A 241 -17.83 2.80 -2.12
N VAL A 242 -16.68 3.11 -2.70
CA VAL A 242 -15.66 2.14 -3.04
C VAL A 242 -14.60 2.08 -1.95
N ALA A 243 -14.19 0.87 -1.57
CA ALA A 243 -13.06 0.60 -0.70
C ALA A 243 -12.14 -0.45 -1.34
N VAL A 244 -10.83 -0.28 -1.24
CA VAL A 244 -9.87 -1.22 -1.80
C VAL A 244 -9.59 -2.34 -0.80
N ALA A 245 -9.79 -3.61 -1.21
CA ALA A 245 -9.31 -4.79 -0.49
C ALA A 245 -7.86 -5.06 -0.92
N CYS A 246 -6.90 -4.52 -0.16
CA CYS A 246 -5.51 -4.40 -0.58
C CYS A 246 -4.77 -5.73 -0.71
N ASP A 247 -5.09 -6.72 0.15
CA ASP A 247 -4.41 -7.99 0.17
C ASP A 247 -5.23 -9.11 0.88
N THR A 248 -4.68 -10.31 0.86
CA THR A 248 -5.29 -11.50 1.47
C THR A 248 -4.98 -11.64 2.95
N GLY A 249 -5.96 -12.06 3.75
CA GLY A 249 -5.81 -12.41 5.16
C GLY A 249 -4.80 -13.54 5.44
N LEU A 250 -4.44 -14.33 4.42
CA LEU A 250 -3.41 -15.37 4.54
C LEU A 250 -2.05 -14.82 5.00
N LYS A 251 -1.76 -13.57 4.74
CA LYS A 251 -0.51 -12.91 5.14
C LYS A 251 -0.45 -12.57 6.64
N TYR A 252 -1.55 -12.78 7.38
CA TYR A 252 -1.74 -12.32 8.78
C TYR A 252 -2.12 -13.46 9.73
N LEU A 253 -2.01 -14.72 9.29
CA LEU A 253 -2.42 -15.87 10.11
C LEU A 253 -1.59 -16.02 11.38
N SER A 254 -0.28 -15.81 11.32
CA SER A 254 0.60 -15.88 12.50
C SER A 254 0.50 -14.66 13.42
N GLU A 255 -0.17 -13.58 12.98
CA GLU A 255 -0.27 -12.32 13.73
C GLU A 255 -1.53 -12.26 14.63
N GLY A 256 -2.34 -13.32 14.68
CA GLY A 256 -3.53 -13.37 15.52
C GLY A 256 -4.66 -12.44 15.14
N LEU A 257 -4.70 -11.98 13.86
CA LEU A 257 -5.73 -11.05 13.39
C LEU A 257 -7.14 -11.65 13.49
N PHE A 258 -7.29 -12.95 13.26
CA PHE A 258 -8.60 -13.63 13.14
C PHE A 258 -9.01 -14.47 14.34
N TYR A 259 -8.20 -14.58 15.38
CA TYR A 259 -8.50 -15.32 16.62
C TYR A 259 -8.03 -14.58 17.85
#